data_742f9d6df4e77b66947f52fdea31048f
#
_entry.id   742f9d6df4e77b66947f52fdea31048f
#
_cell.length_a   1.000
_cell.length_b   1.000
_cell.length_c   1.000
_cell.angle_alpha   90.00
_cell.angle_beta   90.00
_cell.angle_gamma   90.00
#
_symmetry.space_group_name_H-M   'P 1'
#
loop_
_entity.id
_entity.type
_entity.pdbx_description
1 polymer ?
#
loop_
_entity_poly.entity_id
_entity_poly.type
_entity_poly.pdbx_seq_one_letter_code
_entity_poly.pdbx_strand_id
1 'polypeptide(L)'
;IRDVAPSRGLGDVYKRQSLPSFTEFGQKAFGILQGNPVGKIIFDMRNNGGGNSAQGTAFIERLARFLEQHPGIKTYVVIGRSTFSSAILNTMDFKHLTDAVVVGEQTAGKPNHFGEVRNFQLPGSKLTVAYSTKYFRRTDEEADTITPDVRIEMSFTDFTKGIDPVYEWIKAQ
;
A
#
# COMPACT_ATOMS: atom_id res chain seq x y z
N ILE A 1 9.75 13.17 4.02
CA ILE A 1 9.26 14.03 2.91
C ILE A 1 7.79 13.72 2.76
N ARG A 2 6.95 14.69 3.16
CA ARG A 2 5.49 14.61 2.97
C ARG A 2 5.19 15.03 1.54
N ASP A 3 4.84 14.08 0.67
CA ASP A 3 4.05 14.41 -0.52
C ASP A 3 2.58 14.08 -0.22
N VAL A 4 1.85 15.12 0.16
CA VAL A 4 0.39 15.07 0.20
C VAL A 4 -0.09 15.22 -1.24
N ALA A 5 -0.56 14.15 -1.85
CA ALA A 5 -1.12 14.18 -3.18
C ALA A 5 -2.46 14.95 -3.17
N PRO A 6 -2.57 16.10 -3.82
CA PRO A 6 -3.84 16.78 -3.98
C PRO A 6 -4.69 16.10 -5.06
N SER A 7 -5.99 16.24 -4.91
CA SER A 7 -7.09 15.80 -5.75
C SER A 7 -6.79 15.51 -7.22
N ARG A 8 -7.42 14.44 -7.73
CA ARG A 8 -7.39 13.91 -9.10
C ARG A 8 -7.78 14.95 -10.15
N GLY A 9 -6.81 15.68 -10.69
CA GLY A 9 -6.96 16.57 -11.83
C GLY A 9 -5.96 16.22 -12.94
N LEU A 10 -6.17 16.76 -14.14
CA LEU A 10 -5.26 16.60 -15.30
C LEU A 10 -3.77 16.91 -14.95
N GLY A 11 -3.52 17.78 -13.95
CA GLY A 11 -2.18 18.08 -13.43
C GLY A 11 -1.48 16.88 -12.79
N ASP A 12 -2.21 15.89 -12.27
CA ASP A 12 -1.61 14.70 -11.64
C ASP A 12 -1.02 13.73 -12.68
N VAL A 13 -1.52 13.72 -13.91
CA VAL A 13 -0.99 12.89 -15.00
C VAL A 13 0.39 13.36 -15.41
N TYR A 14 0.59 14.67 -15.49
CA TYR A 14 1.89 15.26 -15.83
C TYR A 14 2.92 15.11 -14.69
N LYS A 15 2.49 15.21 -13.43
CA LYS A 15 3.36 14.97 -12.27
C LYS A 15 3.82 13.51 -12.17
N ARG A 16 2.97 12.55 -12.55
CA ARG A 16 3.33 11.11 -12.57
C ARG A 16 4.41 10.78 -13.60
N GLN A 17 4.54 11.54 -14.68
CA GLN A 17 5.59 11.33 -15.69
C GLN A 17 6.99 11.72 -15.18
N SER A 18 7.08 12.53 -14.13
CA SER A 18 8.35 12.94 -13.50
C SER A 18 8.74 12.08 -12.30
N LEU A 19 7.88 11.14 -11.89
CA LEU A 19 8.23 10.23 -10.79
C LEU A 19 9.18 9.14 -11.28
N PRO A 20 10.16 8.73 -10.44
CA PRO A 20 11.05 7.63 -10.77
C PRO A 20 10.24 6.34 -10.99
N SER A 21 10.75 5.45 -11.81
CA SER A 21 10.19 4.11 -11.92
C SER A 21 10.22 3.41 -10.55
N PHE A 22 9.35 2.41 -10.37
CA PHE A 22 9.33 1.66 -9.11
C PHE A 22 10.67 0.95 -8.84
N THR A 23 11.39 0.57 -9.90
CA THR A 23 12.74 0.00 -9.80
C THR A 23 13.74 1.03 -9.25
N GLU A 24 13.75 2.24 -9.80
CA GLU A 24 14.61 3.33 -9.31
C GLU A 24 14.28 3.73 -7.88
N PHE A 25 12.98 3.80 -7.55
CA PHE A 25 12.53 3.99 -6.17
C PHE A 25 13.09 2.90 -5.25
N GLY A 26 12.96 1.63 -5.64
CA GLY A 26 13.47 0.50 -4.86
C GLY A 26 14.98 0.56 -4.65
N GLN A 27 15.76 0.88 -5.69
CA GLN A 27 17.21 1.06 -5.59
C GLN A 27 17.57 2.15 -4.59
N LYS A 28 16.91 3.30 -4.68
CA LYS A 28 17.12 4.44 -3.78
C LYS A 28 16.74 4.10 -2.33
N ALA A 29 15.60 3.44 -2.11
CA ALA A 29 15.16 3.02 -0.79
C ALA A 29 16.17 2.07 -0.14
N PHE A 30 16.65 1.04 -0.85
CA PHE A 30 17.66 0.13 -0.34
C PHE A 30 19.02 0.81 -0.12
N GLY A 31 19.40 1.77 -0.96
CA GLY A 31 20.59 2.58 -0.74
C GLY A 31 20.53 3.37 0.58
N ILE A 32 19.36 3.91 0.92
CA ILE A 32 19.13 4.59 2.21
C ILE A 32 19.22 3.60 3.37
N LEU A 33 18.56 2.45 3.26
CA LEU A 33 18.55 1.42 4.29
C LEU A 33 19.94 0.86 4.60
N GLN A 34 20.77 0.71 3.58
CA GLN A 34 22.15 0.18 3.72
C GLN A 34 23.14 1.25 4.21
N GLY A 35 22.90 2.51 3.88
CA GLY A 35 23.82 3.61 4.20
C GLY A 35 23.53 4.36 5.50
N ASN A 36 22.44 4.04 6.21
CA ASN A 36 22.02 4.77 7.40
C ASN A 36 21.56 3.84 8.52
N PRO A 37 21.72 4.23 9.79
CA PRO A 37 21.12 3.53 10.92
C PRO A 37 19.60 3.75 10.90
N VAL A 38 18.84 2.73 10.50
CA VAL A 38 17.38 2.76 10.43
C VAL A 38 16.82 1.87 11.54
N GLY A 39 15.99 2.43 12.41
CA GLY A 39 15.30 1.67 13.47
C GLY A 39 13.87 1.30 13.11
N LYS A 40 13.23 2.07 12.21
CA LYS A 40 11.84 1.87 11.81
C LYS A 40 11.66 2.11 10.31
N ILE A 41 10.83 1.28 9.67
CA ILE A 41 10.40 1.44 8.29
C ILE A 41 8.88 1.56 8.28
N ILE A 42 8.34 2.54 7.58
CA ILE A 42 6.90 2.77 7.45
C ILE A 42 6.52 2.73 5.97
N PHE A 43 5.61 1.83 5.62
CA PHE A 43 4.96 1.77 4.31
C PHE A 43 3.57 2.35 4.41
N ASP A 44 3.37 3.55 3.90
CA ASP A 44 2.06 4.19 3.87
C ASP A 44 1.27 3.79 2.63
N MET A 45 0.31 2.90 2.80
CA MET A 45 -0.57 2.38 1.77
C MET A 45 -1.96 3.02 1.81
N ARG A 46 -2.21 3.98 2.71
CA ARG A 46 -3.55 4.56 2.94
C ARG A 46 -4.19 5.11 1.67
N ASN A 47 -3.40 5.73 0.79
CA ASN A 47 -3.87 6.33 -0.45
C ASN A 47 -3.48 5.53 -1.70
N ASN A 48 -3.11 4.27 -1.55
CA ASN A 48 -2.72 3.41 -2.66
C ASN A 48 -3.95 2.64 -3.19
N GLY A 49 -4.47 3.06 -4.33
CA GLY A 49 -5.62 2.44 -5.00
C GLY A 49 -5.29 1.19 -5.81
N GLY A 50 -4.03 0.75 -5.81
CA GLY A 50 -3.60 -0.43 -6.55
C GLY A 50 -2.77 -0.12 -7.80
N GLY A 51 -2.62 -1.11 -8.66
CA GLY A 51 -1.80 -1.07 -9.88
C GLY A 51 -1.23 -2.44 -10.23
N ASN A 52 0.09 -2.56 -10.37
CA ASN A 52 0.77 -3.83 -10.60
C ASN A 52 1.36 -4.38 -9.29
N SER A 53 0.71 -5.37 -8.70
CA SER A 53 1.15 -5.98 -7.43
C SER A 53 2.51 -6.68 -7.53
N ALA A 54 2.89 -7.21 -8.70
CA ALA A 54 4.15 -7.93 -8.86
C ALA A 54 5.38 -7.06 -8.55
N GLN A 55 5.32 -5.76 -8.84
CA GLN A 55 6.40 -4.83 -8.51
C GLN A 55 6.55 -4.68 -6.98
N GLY A 56 5.42 -4.55 -6.28
CA GLY A 56 5.40 -4.48 -4.81
C GLY A 56 5.86 -5.79 -4.18
N THR A 57 5.36 -6.94 -4.67
CA THR A 57 5.77 -8.26 -4.18
C THR A 57 7.28 -8.45 -4.28
N ALA A 58 7.89 -8.17 -5.43
CA ALA A 58 9.35 -8.29 -5.62
C ALA A 58 10.15 -7.37 -4.67
N PHE A 59 9.63 -6.18 -4.41
CA PHE A 59 10.24 -5.26 -3.43
C PHE A 59 10.14 -5.82 -2.00
N ILE A 60 8.96 -6.33 -1.61
CA ILE A 60 8.70 -6.87 -0.27
C ILE A 60 9.54 -8.14 -0.02
N GLU A 61 9.67 -9.02 -1.00
CA GLU A 61 10.55 -10.19 -0.92
C GLU A 61 12.03 -9.80 -0.69
N ARG A 62 12.49 -8.76 -1.38
CA ARG A 62 13.83 -8.23 -1.16
C ARG A 62 13.97 -7.61 0.22
N LEU A 63 12.94 -6.89 0.68
CA LEU A 63 12.91 -6.28 2.02
C LEU A 63 12.92 -7.36 3.10
N ALA A 64 12.14 -8.43 2.95
CA ALA A 64 12.11 -9.54 3.91
C ALA A 64 13.52 -10.11 4.13
N ARG A 65 14.25 -10.43 3.05
CA ARG A 65 15.65 -10.89 3.13
C ARG A 65 16.59 -9.87 3.79
N PHE A 66 16.34 -8.58 3.60
CA PHE A 66 17.11 -7.53 4.27
C PHE A 66 16.80 -7.49 5.77
N LEU A 67 15.54 -7.60 6.16
CA LEU A 67 15.11 -7.59 7.57
C LEU A 67 15.60 -8.80 8.35
N GLU A 68 15.69 -9.99 7.73
CA GLU A 68 16.29 -11.18 8.35
C GLU A 68 17.73 -10.91 8.82
N GLN A 69 18.47 -10.08 8.10
CA GLN A 69 19.84 -9.68 8.46
C GLN A 69 19.88 -8.48 9.43
N HIS A 70 18.74 -7.82 9.68
CA HIS A 70 18.63 -6.62 10.49
C HIS A 70 17.42 -6.72 11.46
N PRO A 71 17.42 -7.69 12.40
CA PRO A 71 16.26 -8.00 13.25
C PRO A 71 15.85 -6.86 14.20
N GLY A 72 16.69 -5.83 14.36
CA GLY A 72 16.36 -4.65 15.16
C GLY A 72 15.46 -3.64 14.46
N ILE A 73 15.20 -3.78 13.15
CA ILE A 73 14.37 -2.85 12.39
C ILE A 73 12.90 -3.22 12.52
N LYS A 74 12.10 -2.34 13.10
CA LYS A 74 10.64 -2.50 13.17
C LYS A 74 9.99 -2.03 11.87
N THR A 75 9.10 -2.83 11.31
CA THR A 75 8.39 -2.51 10.05
C THR A 75 6.91 -2.31 10.32
N TYR A 76 6.35 -1.24 9.76
CA TYR A 76 4.94 -0.90 9.87
C TYR A 76 4.33 -0.70 8.48
N VAL A 77 3.13 -1.24 8.28
CA VAL A 77 2.33 -1.02 7.06
C VAL A 77 1.07 -0.26 7.46
N VAL A 78 0.93 0.95 6.96
CA VAL A 78 -0.22 1.79 7.28
C VAL A 78 -1.27 1.61 6.20
N ILE A 79 -2.45 1.13 6.59
CA ILE A 79 -3.58 0.91 5.68
C ILE A 79 -4.75 1.83 6.03
N GLY A 80 -5.69 1.98 5.10
CA GLY A 80 -6.88 2.79 5.28
C GLY A 80 -7.95 2.48 4.24
N ARG A 81 -9.05 3.21 4.31
CA ARG A 81 -10.24 3.01 3.48
C ARG A 81 -10.00 3.15 1.97
N SER A 82 -8.92 3.79 1.54
CA SER A 82 -8.55 3.90 0.12
C SER A 82 -7.46 2.90 -0.29
N THR A 83 -6.98 2.05 0.62
CA THR A 83 -6.11 0.93 0.29
C THR A 83 -6.92 -0.10 -0.50
N PHE A 84 -6.55 -0.32 -1.79
CA PHE A 84 -7.39 -1.13 -2.67
C PHE A 84 -6.57 -1.95 -3.69
N SER A 85 -7.17 -3.04 -4.21
CA SER A 85 -6.61 -3.86 -5.30
C SER A 85 -5.19 -4.35 -4.98
N SER A 86 -4.19 -4.04 -5.83
CA SER A 86 -2.79 -4.45 -5.64
C SER A 86 -2.20 -4.01 -4.30
N ALA A 87 -2.66 -2.89 -3.72
CA ALA A 87 -2.21 -2.47 -2.40
C ALA A 87 -2.68 -3.44 -1.29
N ILE A 88 -3.88 -4.01 -1.44
CA ILE A 88 -4.38 -5.10 -0.57
C ILE A 88 -3.49 -6.33 -0.72
N LEU A 89 -3.18 -6.74 -1.96
CA LEU A 89 -2.32 -7.90 -2.21
C LEU A 89 -0.93 -7.71 -1.58
N ASN A 90 -0.33 -6.53 -1.75
CA ASN A 90 0.96 -6.22 -1.16
C ASN A 90 0.91 -6.08 0.38
N THR A 91 -0.20 -5.62 0.96
CA THR A 91 -0.39 -5.66 2.42
C THR A 91 -0.37 -7.11 2.93
N MET A 92 -1.02 -8.03 2.22
CA MET A 92 -0.97 -9.45 2.54
C MET A 92 0.43 -10.04 2.35
N ASP A 93 1.17 -9.60 1.31
CA ASP A 93 2.57 -10.02 1.12
C ASP A 93 3.43 -9.57 2.32
N PHE A 94 3.26 -8.35 2.83
CA PHE A 94 3.92 -7.91 4.07
C PHE A 94 3.59 -8.80 5.27
N LYS A 95 2.31 -9.13 5.46
CA LYS A 95 1.88 -10.02 6.57
C LYS A 95 2.45 -11.42 6.47
N HIS A 96 2.67 -11.93 5.27
CA HIS A 96 3.16 -13.29 5.06
C HIS A 96 4.68 -13.41 5.03
N LEU A 97 5.37 -12.37 4.59
CA LEU A 97 6.81 -12.41 4.31
C LEU A 97 7.65 -11.65 5.33
N THR A 98 7.02 -10.86 6.20
CA THR A 98 7.72 -10.05 7.22
C THR A 98 6.94 -10.04 8.54
N ASP A 99 7.61 -9.58 9.60
CA ASP A 99 6.98 -9.32 10.92
C ASP A 99 6.38 -7.90 10.99
N ALA A 100 5.93 -7.36 9.87
CA ALA A 100 5.38 -6.01 9.81
C ALA A 100 4.06 -5.91 10.56
N VAL A 101 3.94 -4.89 11.40
CA VAL A 101 2.70 -4.55 12.11
C VAL A 101 1.82 -3.70 11.17
N VAL A 102 0.62 -4.17 10.90
CA VAL A 102 -0.37 -3.44 10.09
C VAL A 102 -1.16 -2.50 10.98
N VAL A 103 -1.14 -1.20 10.66
CA VAL A 103 -1.71 -0.14 11.50
C VAL A 103 -2.66 0.74 10.68
N GLY A 104 -3.67 1.30 11.31
CA GLY A 104 -4.57 2.29 10.72
C GLY A 104 -6.03 1.85 10.67
N GLU A 105 -6.70 2.08 9.54
CA GLU A 105 -8.10 1.71 9.34
C GLU A 105 -8.22 0.51 8.41
N GLN A 106 -9.31 -0.24 8.52
CA GLN A 106 -9.61 -1.35 7.61
C GLN A 106 -9.66 -0.92 6.14
N THR A 107 -9.30 -1.83 5.24
CA THR A 107 -9.32 -1.58 3.80
C THR A 107 -10.75 -1.54 3.24
N ALA A 108 -10.93 -0.90 2.07
CA ALA A 108 -12.23 -0.88 1.37
C ALA A 108 -12.54 -2.18 0.62
N GLY A 109 -11.59 -3.09 0.50
CA GLY A 109 -11.77 -4.32 -0.29
C GLY A 109 -11.23 -5.55 0.41
N LYS A 110 -11.64 -6.70 -0.13
CA LYS A 110 -11.32 -8.04 0.39
C LYS A 110 -9.87 -8.45 0.08
N PRO A 111 -9.22 -9.23 0.97
CA PRO A 111 -7.93 -9.86 0.65
C PRO A 111 -8.05 -10.83 -0.54
N ASN A 112 -9.17 -11.55 -0.63
CA ASN A 112 -9.50 -12.40 -1.77
C ASN A 112 -10.46 -11.66 -2.69
N HIS A 113 -10.06 -11.33 -3.92
CA HIS A 113 -10.89 -10.54 -4.83
C HIS A 113 -10.59 -10.81 -6.30
N PHE A 114 -11.53 -10.45 -7.16
CA PHE A 114 -11.35 -10.44 -8.60
C PHE A 114 -10.62 -9.18 -9.05
N GLY A 115 -9.69 -9.32 -10.00
CA GLY A 115 -8.90 -8.22 -10.58
C GLY A 115 -8.47 -8.52 -12.02
N GLU A 116 -7.40 -7.84 -12.47
CA GLU A 116 -6.97 -7.84 -13.87
C GLU A 116 -8.11 -7.44 -14.81
N VAL A 117 -8.55 -6.19 -14.65
CA VAL A 117 -9.70 -5.65 -15.39
C VAL A 117 -9.38 -5.50 -16.87
N ARG A 118 -10.24 -6.08 -17.73
CA ARG A 118 -10.27 -5.85 -19.16
C ARG A 118 -11.54 -5.13 -19.55
N ASN A 119 -11.48 -4.45 -20.68
CA ASN A 119 -12.60 -3.68 -21.19
C ASN A 119 -12.94 -4.13 -22.62
N PHE A 120 -14.22 -4.11 -22.94
CA PHE A 120 -14.69 -4.17 -24.33
C PHE A 120 -15.83 -3.17 -24.53
N GLN A 121 -16.05 -2.79 -25.78
CA GLN A 121 -17.12 -1.86 -26.14
C GLN A 121 -18.26 -2.61 -26.78
N LEU A 122 -19.49 -2.35 -26.32
CA LEU A 122 -20.70 -2.91 -26.93
C LEU A 122 -20.88 -2.32 -28.36
N PRO A 123 -21.05 -3.15 -29.40
CA PRO A 123 -21.07 -2.67 -30.78
C PRO A 123 -22.21 -1.72 -31.08
N GLY A 124 -23.40 -1.91 -30.49
CA GLY A 124 -24.57 -1.06 -30.68
C GLY A 124 -24.53 0.25 -29.91
N SER A 125 -24.50 0.17 -28.57
CA SER A 125 -24.58 1.32 -27.67
C SER A 125 -23.26 2.07 -27.45
N LYS A 126 -22.12 1.49 -27.88
CA LYS A 126 -20.77 2.03 -27.64
C LYS A 126 -20.40 2.15 -26.15
N LEU A 127 -21.18 1.58 -25.25
CA LEU A 127 -20.86 1.53 -23.84
C LEU A 127 -19.65 0.63 -23.61
N THR A 128 -18.74 1.10 -22.74
CA THR A 128 -17.59 0.30 -22.30
C THR A 128 -17.99 -0.57 -21.13
N VAL A 129 -17.76 -1.87 -21.25
CA VAL A 129 -17.97 -2.86 -20.19
C VAL A 129 -16.60 -3.25 -19.63
N ALA A 130 -16.44 -3.09 -18.32
CA ALA A 130 -15.27 -3.53 -17.59
C ALA A 130 -15.57 -4.86 -16.87
N TYR A 131 -14.65 -5.82 -16.94
CA TYR A 131 -14.78 -7.11 -16.27
C TYR A 131 -13.43 -7.61 -15.77
N SER A 132 -13.43 -8.28 -14.62
CA SER A 132 -12.25 -8.90 -14.05
C SER A 132 -11.98 -10.26 -14.67
N THR A 133 -10.71 -10.57 -14.92
CA THR A 133 -10.28 -11.81 -15.59
C THR A 133 -9.56 -12.79 -14.66
N LYS A 134 -9.21 -12.36 -13.44
CA LYS A 134 -8.43 -13.18 -12.50
C LYS A 134 -8.97 -13.05 -11.09
N TYR A 135 -9.06 -14.19 -10.39
CA TYR A 135 -9.29 -14.23 -8.96
C TYR A 135 -7.97 -14.31 -8.21
N PHE A 136 -7.75 -13.39 -7.28
CA PHE A 136 -6.59 -13.39 -6.39
C PHE A 136 -7.01 -13.95 -5.04
N ARG A 137 -6.34 -15.01 -4.59
CA ARG A 137 -6.52 -15.60 -3.27
C ARG A 137 -5.26 -15.39 -2.46
N ARG A 138 -5.38 -14.72 -1.31
CA ARG A 138 -4.27 -14.37 -0.40
C ARG A 138 -4.43 -14.96 1.00
N THR A 139 -5.60 -15.47 1.32
CA THR A 139 -5.88 -16.13 2.60
C THR A 139 -6.92 -17.23 2.40
N ASP A 140 -6.94 -18.19 3.29
CA ASP A 140 -7.98 -19.23 3.35
C ASP A 140 -9.22 -18.74 4.10
N GLU A 141 -9.11 -17.64 4.83
CA GLU A 141 -10.22 -17.05 5.57
C GLU A 141 -11.07 -16.15 4.65
N GLU A 142 -12.40 -16.25 4.81
CA GLU A 142 -13.33 -15.31 4.18
C GLU A 142 -13.37 -14.04 5.02
N ALA A 143 -12.89 -12.93 4.43
CA ALA A 143 -12.87 -11.62 5.07
C ALA A 143 -13.30 -10.55 4.08
N ASP A 144 -14.09 -9.59 4.55
CA ASP A 144 -14.56 -8.46 3.73
C ASP A 144 -13.54 -7.33 3.63
N THR A 145 -12.58 -7.27 4.54
CA THR A 145 -11.53 -6.26 4.60
C THR A 145 -10.25 -6.85 5.19
N ILE A 146 -9.12 -6.16 5.03
CA ILE A 146 -7.98 -6.37 5.92
C ILE A 146 -8.21 -5.53 7.18
N THR A 147 -8.35 -6.19 8.32
CA THR A 147 -8.35 -5.53 9.62
C THR A 147 -6.91 -5.30 10.06
N PRO A 148 -6.53 -4.06 10.44
CA PRO A 148 -5.19 -3.78 10.95
C PRO A 148 -4.96 -4.46 12.30
N ASP A 149 -3.72 -4.78 12.62
CA ASP A 149 -3.33 -5.34 13.92
C ASP A 149 -3.49 -4.28 15.04
N VAL A 150 -3.31 -3.00 14.66
CA VAL A 150 -3.56 -1.84 15.54
C VAL A 150 -4.49 -0.87 14.84
N ARG A 151 -5.73 -0.79 15.31
CA ARG A 151 -6.73 0.12 14.73
C ARG A 151 -6.55 1.53 15.28
N ILE A 152 -6.28 2.48 14.39
CA ILE A 152 -6.18 3.90 14.70
C ILE A 152 -6.92 4.68 13.64
N GLU A 153 -7.92 5.45 14.06
CA GLU A 153 -8.73 6.29 13.17
C GLU A 153 -8.36 7.76 13.32
N MET A 154 -8.46 8.51 12.23
CA MET A 154 -8.29 9.96 12.24
C MET A 154 -9.51 10.61 12.89
N SER A 155 -9.33 11.32 14.03
CA SER A 155 -10.39 12.13 14.59
C SER A 155 -10.50 13.48 13.85
N PHE A 156 -11.67 14.13 13.96
CA PHE A 156 -11.85 15.51 13.45
C PHE A 156 -10.85 16.48 14.09
N THR A 157 -10.57 16.29 15.37
CA THR A 157 -9.60 17.13 16.10
C THR A 157 -8.19 16.95 15.57
N ASP A 158 -7.77 15.72 15.30
CA ASP A 158 -6.44 15.44 14.72
C ASP A 158 -6.33 16.03 13.32
N PHE A 159 -7.37 15.83 12.50
CA PHE A 159 -7.43 16.40 11.15
C PHE A 159 -7.27 17.92 11.16
N THR A 160 -8.03 18.63 12.02
CA THR A 160 -7.97 20.09 12.08
C THR A 160 -6.65 20.64 12.61
N LYS A 161 -5.97 19.87 13.47
CA LYS A 161 -4.65 20.20 13.99
C LYS A 161 -3.49 19.73 13.09
N GLY A 162 -3.78 19.02 11.99
CA GLY A 162 -2.77 18.45 11.12
C GLY A 162 -1.92 17.36 11.79
N ILE A 163 -2.47 16.66 12.78
CA ILE A 163 -1.84 15.56 13.49
C ILE A 163 -2.16 14.27 12.74
N ASP A 164 -1.15 13.44 12.50
CA ASP A 164 -1.33 12.08 12.01
C ASP A 164 -1.23 11.10 13.20
N PRO A 165 -2.36 10.62 13.75
CA PRO A 165 -2.35 9.79 14.95
C PRO A 165 -1.66 8.44 14.72
N VAL A 166 -1.67 7.90 13.49
CA VAL A 166 -0.96 6.67 13.15
C VAL A 166 0.55 6.89 13.21
N TYR A 167 1.02 7.99 12.63
CA TYR A 167 2.44 8.34 12.64
C TYR A 167 2.94 8.62 14.06
N GLU A 168 2.16 9.37 14.86
CA GLU A 168 2.52 9.65 16.25
C GLU A 168 2.59 8.36 17.08
N TRP A 169 1.64 7.44 16.87
CA TRP A 169 1.66 6.14 17.53
C TRP A 169 2.93 5.34 17.15
N ILE A 170 3.26 5.24 15.85
CA ILE A 170 4.44 4.52 15.38
C ILE A 170 5.73 5.13 15.95
N LYS A 171 5.82 6.45 16.04
CA LYS A 171 6.99 7.13 16.63
C LYS A 171 7.23 6.70 18.07
N ALA A 172 6.17 6.48 18.84
CA ALA A 172 6.23 6.12 20.24
C ALA A 172 6.63 4.65 20.49
N GLN A 173 6.59 3.74 19.45
CA GLN A 173 7.02 2.34 19.59
C GLN A 173 8.54 2.22 19.57
#